data_cddf897187cc7aaaa29bcc7450e5c57e
#
_entry.id   cddf897187cc7aaaa29bcc7450e5c57e
#
_cell.length_a   1.000
_cell.length_b   1.000
_cell.length_c   1.000
_cell.angle_alpha   90.00
_cell.angle_beta   90.00
_cell.angle_gamma   90.00
#
_symmetry.space_group_name_H-M   'P 1'
#
loop_
_entity.id
_entity.type
_entity.pdbx_description
1 polymer ?
#
loop_
_entity_poly.entity_id
_entity_poly.type
_entity_poly.pdbx_seq_one_letter_code
_entity_poly.pdbx_strand_id
1 'polypeptide(L)'
;MADAKTLHLYQRHGDYIPRVAAVHDLCGYGKCSLGVAIPVLSAAGCDVCPVPTGLFSSHTAFPGWYMHDTTNIMEDYTNAWKGIGVEIDAVYSGFLGAPEQVDRIRDLYATYPNALRVVDPVMADHGKVYPTYTPELCDAMAELAAGADILTPNLTEAAIILGEPIGDDWCGTDISDAEAARMIDALVAKG
;
A
#
# COMPACT_ATOMS: atom_id res chain seq x y z
N MET A 1 -28.21 -16.84 -22.56
CA MET A 1 -27.49 -17.16 -21.29
C MET A 1 -26.07 -16.69 -21.52
N ALA A 2 -25.63 -15.64 -20.86
CA ALA A 2 -24.26 -15.15 -20.99
C ALA A 2 -23.34 -16.15 -20.26
N ASP A 3 -22.32 -16.66 -20.99
CA ASP A 3 -21.27 -17.48 -20.38
C ASP A 3 -20.67 -16.73 -19.20
N ALA A 4 -20.79 -17.31 -18.01
CA ALA A 4 -20.05 -16.84 -16.85
C ALA A 4 -18.56 -16.97 -17.19
N LYS A 5 -17.90 -15.85 -17.49
CA LYS A 5 -16.43 -15.82 -17.62
C LYS A 5 -15.87 -16.29 -16.28
N THR A 6 -15.35 -17.49 -16.27
CA THR A 6 -14.61 -18.02 -15.11
C THR A 6 -13.42 -17.11 -14.92
N LEU A 7 -13.45 -16.33 -13.84
CA LEU A 7 -12.33 -15.47 -13.46
C LEU A 7 -11.21 -16.41 -12.97
N HIS A 8 -10.21 -16.65 -13.79
CA HIS A 8 -9.00 -17.32 -13.37
C HIS A 8 -8.14 -16.36 -12.57
N LEU A 9 -8.43 -16.23 -11.27
CA LEU A 9 -7.74 -15.31 -10.39
C LEU A 9 -6.28 -15.69 -10.14
N TYR A 10 -5.97 -16.97 -10.11
CA TYR A 10 -4.61 -17.47 -9.96
C TYR A 10 -4.55 -18.97 -10.27
N GLN A 11 -3.59 -19.40 -11.08
CA GLN A 11 -3.28 -20.81 -11.24
C GLN A 11 -2.02 -21.12 -10.45
N ARG A 12 -2.15 -21.88 -9.35
CA ARG A 12 -1.00 -22.37 -8.59
C ARG A 12 -0.13 -23.26 -9.48
N HIS A 13 1.15 -22.92 -9.55
CA HIS A 13 2.16 -23.81 -10.10
C HIS A 13 2.73 -24.66 -8.95
N GLY A 14 2.16 -25.85 -8.75
CA GLY A 14 2.59 -26.79 -7.70
C GLY A 14 2.10 -26.41 -6.29
N ASP A 15 2.84 -26.86 -5.27
CA ASP A 15 2.50 -26.67 -3.84
C ASP A 15 3.04 -25.36 -3.24
N TYR A 16 3.64 -24.50 -4.09
CA TYR A 16 4.20 -23.23 -3.64
C TYR A 16 3.10 -22.21 -3.33
N ILE A 17 3.19 -21.58 -2.14
CA ILE A 17 2.30 -20.52 -1.70
C ILE A 17 3.11 -19.24 -1.63
N PRO A 18 2.81 -18.22 -2.49
CA PRO A 18 3.50 -16.94 -2.43
C PRO A 18 3.30 -16.26 -1.09
N ARG A 19 4.37 -15.71 -0.52
CA ARG A 19 4.34 -14.95 0.74
C ARG A 19 4.39 -13.47 0.47
N VAL A 20 3.45 -12.74 1.08
CA VAL A 20 3.33 -11.29 0.93
C VAL A 20 3.55 -10.62 2.28
N ALA A 21 4.60 -9.81 2.40
CA ALA A 21 4.74 -8.87 3.50
C ALA A 21 3.76 -7.71 3.29
N ALA A 22 2.66 -7.70 4.04
CA ALA A 22 1.64 -6.67 3.95
C ALA A 22 1.93 -5.58 5.01
N VAL A 23 2.43 -4.43 4.54
CA VAL A 23 2.90 -3.32 5.37
C VAL A 23 1.84 -2.23 5.40
N HIS A 24 0.90 -2.31 6.33
CA HIS A 24 -0.25 -1.42 6.48
C HIS A 24 -0.62 -1.25 7.95
N ASP A 25 -1.47 -0.27 8.26
CA ASP A 25 -2.06 -0.16 9.60
C ASP A 25 -3.06 -1.29 9.89
N LEU A 26 -3.35 -1.49 11.16
CA LEU A 26 -4.39 -2.40 11.63
C LEU A 26 -5.45 -1.64 12.42
N CYS A 27 -6.69 -1.65 11.90
CA CYS A 27 -7.86 -1.11 12.58
C CYS A 27 -8.59 -2.18 13.39
N GLY A 28 -8.90 -1.85 14.64
CA GLY A 28 -9.72 -2.71 15.51
C GLY A 28 -11.19 -2.74 15.11
N TYR A 29 -11.76 -1.57 14.74
CA TYR A 29 -13.13 -1.43 14.28
C TYR A 29 -13.19 -0.68 12.94
N GLY A 30 -14.01 -1.18 12.02
CA GLY A 30 -13.99 -0.71 10.62
C GLY A 30 -12.94 -1.48 9.81
N LYS A 31 -13.38 -2.03 8.68
CA LYS A 31 -12.49 -2.85 7.85
C LYS A 31 -11.75 -1.96 6.86
N CYS A 32 -10.45 -1.83 7.05
CA CYS A 32 -9.51 -1.19 6.12
C CYS A 32 -8.13 -1.83 6.27
N SER A 33 -7.20 -1.46 5.44
CA SER A 33 -5.78 -1.79 5.53
C SER A 33 -5.53 -3.29 5.78
N LEU A 34 -4.80 -3.72 6.82
CA LEU A 34 -4.59 -5.14 7.13
C LEU A 34 -5.89 -5.92 7.34
N GLY A 35 -6.93 -5.28 7.87
CA GLY A 35 -8.25 -5.90 8.03
C GLY A 35 -8.92 -6.31 6.71
N VAL A 36 -8.45 -5.78 5.57
CA VAL A 36 -8.85 -6.13 4.21
C VAL A 36 -7.76 -6.90 3.49
N ALA A 37 -6.52 -6.46 3.55
CA ALA A 37 -5.40 -7.10 2.84
C ALA A 37 -5.23 -8.57 3.22
N ILE A 38 -5.27 -8.89 4.53
CA ILE A 38 -5.11 -10.27 5.00
C ILE A 38 -6.16 -11.21 4.41
N PRO A 39 -7.48 -10.99 4.57
CA PRO A 39 -8.48 -11.93 4.05
C PRO A 39 -8.50 -11.98 2.52
N VAL A 40 -8.26 -10.86 1.81
CA VAL A 40 -8.29 -10.82 0.35
C VAL A 40 -7.10 -11.58 -0.24
N LEU A 41 -5.89 -11.30 0.21
CA LEU A 41 -4.69 -12.01 -0.25
C LEU A 41 -4.71 -13.48 0.13
N SER A 42 -5.19 -13.83 1.34
CA SER A 42 -5.35 -15.22 1.75
C SER A 42 -6.35 -15.97 0.88
N ALA A 43 -7.49 -15.33 0.54
CA ALA A 43 -8.47 -15.90 -0.37
C ALA A 43 -7.92 -16.06 -1.80
N ALA A 44 -7.00 -15.20 -2.22
CA ALA A 44 -6.27 -15.31 -3.48
C ALA A 44 -5.19 -16.42 -3.46
N GLY A 45 -4.93 -17.02 -2.30
CA GLY A 45 -3.99 -18.15 -2.16
C GLY A 45 -2.58 -17.75 -1.74
N CYS A 46 -2.40 -16.54 -1.20
CA CYS A 46 -1.14 -16.10 -0.63
C CYS A 46 -1.05 -16.39 0.87
N ASP A 47 0.17 -16.60 1.36
CA ASP A 47 0.52 -16.56 2.78
C ASP A 47 0.84 -15.11 3.14
N VAL A 48 0.07 -14.51 4.05
CA VAL A 48 0.19 -13.09 4.36
C VAL A 48 0.98 -12.91 5.64
N CYS A 49 2.09 -12.17 5.55
CA CYS A 49 2.97 -11.81 6.66
C CYS A 49 2.71 -10.33 7.03
N PRO A 50 1.83 -10.03 7.99
CA PRO A 50 1.47 -8.64 8.29
C PRO A 50 2.60 -7.91 9.02
N VAL A 51 2.84 -6.66 8.60
CA VAL A 51 3.74 -5.69 9.26
C VAL A 51 2.90 -4.45 9.59
N PRO A 52 2.39 -4.33 10.83
CA PRO A 52 1.58 -3.19 11.21
C PRO A 52 2.41 -1.90 11.26
N THR A 53 1.97 -0.86 10.54
CA THR A 53 2.55 0.49 10.56
C THR A 53 1.96 1.36 11.67
N GLY A 54 0.80 0.97 12.18
CA GLY A 54 0.11 1.59 13.28
C GLY A 54 -1.07 0.74 13.73
N LEU A 55 -1.46 0.89 14.99
CA LEU A 55 -2.64 0.25 15.54
C LEU A 55 -3.70 1.31 15.79
N PHE A 56 -4.78 1.26 15.03
CA PHE A 56 -5.93 2.15 15.22
C PHE A 56 -7.03 1.45 16.02
N SER A 57 -7.62 2.14 17.00
CA SER A 57 -8.79 1.60 17.71
C SER A 57 -9.98 1.44 16.78
N SER A 58 -10.13 2.35 15.80
CA SER A 58 -11.18 2.32 14.79
C SER A 58 -10.73 3.09 13.55
N HIS A 59 -11.43 2.87 12.43
CA HIS A 59 -11.24 3.66 11.22
C HIS A 59 -11.40 5.18 11.49
N THR A 60 -10.59 6.00 10.86
CA THR A 60 -10.55 7.46 11.08
C THR A 60 -11.84 8.20 10.71
N ALA A 61 -12.77 7.56 9.98
CA ALA A 61 -14.11 8.10 9.75
C ALA A 61 -14.99 8.13 11.02
N PHE A 62 -14.62 7.37 12.07
CA PHE A 62 -15.33 7.41 13.36
C PHE A 62 -14.68 8.45 14.27
N PRO A 63 -15.46 9.25 15.03
CA PRO A 63 -14.89 10.23 15.95
C PRO A 63 -14.16 9.54 17.12
N GLY A 64 -13.09 10.17 17.60
CA GLY A 64 -12.40 9.72 18.83
C GLY A 64 -11.53 8.47 18.65
N TRP A 65 -11.09 8.19 17.42
CA TRP A 65 -10.11 7.13 17.17
C TRP A 65 -8.80 7.39 17.93
N TYR A 66 -8.13 6.31 18.32
CA TYR A 66 -6.80 6.31 18.90
C TYR A 66 -5.83 5.61 17.96
N MET A 67 -4.61 6.12 17.82
CA MET A 67 -3.55 5.50 17.07
C MET A 67 -2.32 5.27 17.95
N HIS A 68 -1.74 4.10 17.85
CA HIS A 68 -0.40 3.80 18.34
C HIS A 68 0.52 3.57 17.15
N ASP A 69 1.55 4.43 17.03
CA ASP A 69 2.58 4.32 16.02
C ASP A 69 3.52 3.14 16.34
N THR A 70 3.86 2.34 15.35
CA THR A 70 4.69 1.14 15.51
C THR A 70 6.09 1.29 14.91
N THR A 71 6.47 2.48 14.45
CA THR A 71 7.76 2.76 13.77
C THR A 71 8.95 2.20 14.55
N ASN A 72 8.94 2.38 15.87
CA ASN A 72 10.02 1.99 16.77
C ASN A 72 10.23 0.47 16.93
N ILE A 73 9.25 -0.35 16.54
CA ILE A 73 9.35 -1.82 16.64
C ILE A 73 9.50 -2.50 15.28
N MET A 74 9.24 -1.80 14.17
CA MET A 74 9.21 -2.40 12.82
C MET A 74 10.53 -3.07 12.44
N GLU A 75 11.65 -2.47 12.81
CA GLU A 75 12.98 -3.03 12.52
C GLU A 75 13.20 -4.37 13.22
N ASP A 76 13.01 -4.42 14.53
CA ASP A 76 13.17 -5.65 15.31
C ASP A 76 12.17 -6.72 14.88
N TYR A 77 10.93 -6.29 14.58
CA TYR A 77 9.86 -7.16 14.12
C TYR A 77 10.24 -7.89 12.82
N THR A 78 10.70 -7.15 11.81
CA THR A 78 11.07 -7.75 10.52
C THR A 78 12.44 -8.46 10.55
N ASN A 79 13.39 -8.01 11.38
CA ASN A 79 14.67 -8.68 11.57
C ASN A 79 14.51 -10.07 12.20
N ALA A 80 13.52 -10.29 13.05
CA ALA A 80 13.21 -11.61 13.59
C ALA A 80 12.92 -12.65 12.48
N TRP A 81 12.38 -12.24 11.36
CA TRP A 81 12.12 -13.12 10.20
C TRP A 81 13.40 -13.67 9.58
N LYS A 82 14.49 -12.86 9.57
CA LYS A 82 15.79 -13.30 9.08
C LYS A 82 16.33 -14.48 9.90
N GLY A 83 16.11 -14.45 11.22
CA GLY A 83 16.55 -15.49 12.14
C GLY A 83 15.90 -16.85 11.93
N ILE A 84 14.70 -16.88 11.35
CA ILE A 84 13.94 -18.11 11.07
C ILE A 84 13.85 -18.43 9.57
N GLY A 85 14.56 -17.67 8.71
CA GLY A 85 14.66 -17.94 7.28
C GLY A 85 13.36 -17.72 6.52
N VAL A 86 12.57 -16.71 6.86
CA VAL A 86 11.35 -16.33 6.08
C VAL A 86 11.77 -15.82 4.71
N GLU A 87 11.14 -16.34 3.68
CA GLU A 87 11.24 -15.90 2.30
C GLU A 87 9.99 -15.08 1.94
N ILE A 88 10.15 -13.93 1.28
CA ILE A 88 9.07 -13.02 0.88
C ILE A 88 9.11 -12.85 -0.64
N ASP A 89 7.96 -13.04 -1.29
CA ASP A 89 7.80 -12.92 -2.74
C ASP A 89 7.26 -11.56 -3.18
N ALA A 90 6.57 -10.86 -2.28
CA ALA A 90 6.09 -9.50 -2.52
C ALA A 90 6.08 -8.69 -1.21
N VAL A 91 6.39 -7.41 -1.32
CA VAL A 91 6.16 -6.42 -0.26
C VAL A 91 5.05 -5.49 -0.75
N TYR A 92 3.92 -5.53 -0.07
CA TYR A 92 2.76 -4.71 -0.38
C TYR A 92 2.58 -3.67 0.73
N SER A 93 2.88 -2.42 0.43
CA SER A 93 2.77 -1.30 1.36
C SER A 93 1.53 -0.45 1.06
N GLY A 94 0.94 0.08 2.12
CA GLY A 94 -0.17 1.02 2.06
C GLY A 94 0.03 2.17 3.04
N PHE A 95 -0.90 2.39 3.98
CA PHE A 95 -0.83 3.48 4.93
C PHE A 95 0.45 3.44 5.79
N LEU A 96 1.13 4.58 5.86
CA LEU A 96 2.29 4.82 6.72
C LEU A 96 1.98 5.93 7.73
N GLY A 97 2.48 5.79 8.95
CA GLY A 97 2.27 6.73 10.04
C GLY A 97 3.40 7.76 10.20
N ALA A 98 4.57 7.49 9.61
CA ALA A 98 5.75 8.34 9.74
C ALA A 98 6.71 8.16 8.54
N PRO A 99 7.50 9.19 8.16
CA PRO A 99 8.49 9.09 7.06
C PRO A 99 9.52 7.98 7.27
N GLU A 100 9.91 7.72 8.51
CA GLU A 100 10.89 6.68 8.87
C GLU A 100 10.41 5.27 8.51
N GLN A 101 9.11 5.07 8.37
CA GLN A 101 8.56 3.78 7.94
C GLN A 101 8.87 3.49 6.47
N VAL A 102 9.08 4.51 5.64
CA VAL A 102 9.58 4.34 4.27
C VAL A 102 10.96 3.66 4.27
N ASP A 103 11.84 4.06 5.18
CA ASP A 103 13.15 3.41 5.31
C ASP A 103 13.02 1.95 5.76
N ARG A 104 12.06 1.64 6.64
CA ARG A 104 11.76 0.24 7.03
C ARG A 104 11.29 -0.60 5.84
N ILE A 105 10.51 -0.02 4.93
CA ILE A 105 10.12 -0.70 3.67
C ILE A 105 11.33 -0.90 2.76
N ARG A 106 12.21 0.10 2.63
CA ARG A 106 13.47 -0.03 1.88
C ARG A 106 14.38 -1.12 2.46
N ASP A 107 14.42 -1.28 3.78
CA ASP A 107 15.13 -2.37 4.45
C ASP A 107 14.55 -3.75 4.08
N LEU A 108 13.22 -3.86 3.93
CA LEU A 108 12.57 -5.06 3.41
C LEU A 108 12.97 -5.32 1.95
N TYR A 109 12.97 -4.30 1.09
CA TYR A 109 13.43 -4.45 -0.30
C TYR A 109 14.90 -4.89 -0.38
N ALA A 110 15.76 -4.37 0.49
CA ALA A 110 17.16 -4.78 0.56
C ALA A 110 17.32 -6.21 1.07
N THR A 111 16.45 -6.65 1.99
CA THR A 111 16.46 -8.01 2.53
C THR A 111 15.91 -9.03 1.54
N TYR A 112 14.91 -8.66 0.76
CA TYR A 112 14.21 -9.49 -0.22
C TYR A 112 14.28 -8.87 -1.62
N PRO A 113 15.48 -8.84 -2.25
CA PRO A 113 15.71 -8.06 -3.47
C PRO A 113 14.94 -8.57 -4.70
N ASN A 114 14.43 -9.79 -4.65
CA ASN A 114 13.62 -10.39 -5.71
C ASN A 114 12.11 -10.27 -5.44
N ALA A 115 11.71 -9.71 -4.30
CA ALA A 115 10.30 -9.52 -3.97
C ALA A 115 9.68 -8.44 -4.85
N LEU A 116 8.47 -8.70 -5.35
CA LEU A 116 7.66 -7.73 -6.07
C LEU A 116 7.30 -6.56 -5.15
N ARG A 117 7.53 -5.33 -5.61
CA ARG A 117 7.26 -4.11 -4.86
C ARG A 117 5.91 -3.55 -5.28
N VAL A 118 4.91 -3.71 -4.40
CA VAL A 118 3.56 -3.20 -4.63
C VAL A 118 3.32 -2.05 -3.67
N VAL A 119 3.05 -0.87 -4.21
CA VAL A 119 2.83 0.35 -3.41
C VAL A 119 1.42 0.87 -3.67
N ASP A 120 0.62 0.90 -2.62
CA ASP A 120 -0.63 1.65 -2.53
C ASP A 120 -0.31 2.95 -1.78
N PRO A 121 -0.22 4.10 -2.45
CA PRO A 121 0.31 5.32 -1.85
C PRO A 121 -0.74 6.05 -1.01
N VAL A 122 -1.34 5.35 -0.07
CA VAL A 122 -2.46 5.80 0.77
C VAL A 122 -2.10 7.06 1.54
N MET A 123 -2.35 8.25 0.98
CA MET A 123 -2.06 9.55 1.59
C MET A 123 -3.15 10.59 1.40
N ALA A 124 -4.06 10.39 0.46
CA ALA A 124 -5.07 11.38 0.10
C ALA A 124 -6.26 10.73 -0.61
N ASP A 125 -7.41 11.39 -0.58
CA ASP A 125 -8.58 11.02 -1.37
C ASP A 125 -9.51 12.22 -1.56
N HIS A 126 -10.32 12.21 -2.64
CA HIS A 126 -11.30 13.27 -2.94
C HIS A 126 -10.70 14.68 -2.90
N GLY A 127 -9.52 14.87 -3.47
CA GLY A 127 -8.83 16.16 -3.53
C GLY A 127 -8.22 16.63 -2.22
N LYS A 128 -8.13 15.78 -1.19
CA LYS A 128 -7.64 16.16 0.15
C LYS A 128 -6.63 15.17 0.68
N VAL A 129 -5.52 15.69 1.21
CA VAL A 129 -4.54 14.93 1.98
C VAL A 129 -5.17 14.52 3.32
N TYR A 130 -4.91 13.30 3.77
CA TYR A 130 -5.41 12.82 5.06
C TYR A 130 -4.80 13.62 6.22
N PRO A 131 -5.57 13.87 7.30
CA PRO A 131 -5.09 14.66 8.45
C PRO A 131 -3.86 14.06 9.17
N THR A 132 -3.59 12.78 8.95
CA THR A 132 -2.44 12.06 9.52
C THR A 132 -1.17 12.22 8.68
N TYR A 133 -1.26 12.79 7.47
CA TYR A 133 -0.12 12.98 6.57
C TYR A 133 0.44 14.38 6.66
N THR A 134 1.77 14.46 6.82
CA THR A 134 2.55 15.70 6.71
C THR A 134 3.11 15.86 5.30
N PRO A 135 3.52 17.06 4.87
CA PRO A 135 4.21 17.24 3.59
C PRO A 135 5.43 16.31 3.43
N GLU A 136 6.23 16.15 4.49
CA GLU A 136 7.41 15.29 4.50
C GLU A 136 7.06 13.82 4.27
N LEU A 137 5.93 13.35 4.84
CA LEU A 137 5.45 11.99 4.62
C LEU A 137 4.90 11.80 3.20
N CYS A 138 4.25 12.83 2.63
CA CYS A 138 3.81 12.80 1.23
C CYS A 138 5.01 12.70 0.28
N ASP A 139 6.07 13.48 0.53
CA ASP A 139 7.31 13.44 -0.27
C ASP A 139 7.97 12.07 -0.17
N ALA A 140 8.10 11.51 1.03
CA ALA A 140 8.68 10.18 1.25
C ALA A 140 7.84 9.07 0.58
N MET A 141 6.51 9.18 0.59
CA MET A 141 5.62 8.25 -0.11
C MET A 141 5.76 8.37 -1.63
N ALA A 142 5.90 9.59 -2.17
CA ALA A 142 6.14 9.78 -3.60
C ALA A 142 7.49 9.19 -4.05
N GLU A 143 8.53 9.28 -3.22
CA GLU A 143 9.81 8.61 -3.45
C GLU A 143 9.70 7.08 -3.40
N LEU A 144 8.89 6.54 -2.47
CA LEU A 144 8.65 5.10 -2.38
C LEU A 144 7.90 4.61 -3.63
N ALA A 145 6.90 5.37 -4.07
CA ALA A 145 6.09 5.08 -5.26
C ALA A 145 6.94 5.00 -6.54
N ALA A 146 7.96 5.85 -6.68
CA ALA A 146 8.88 5.82 -7.83
C ALA A 146 9.71 4.53 -7.93
N GLY A 147 9.81 3.75 -6.87
CA GLY A 147 10.54 2.47 -6.85
C GLY A 147 9.62 1.24 -6.91
N ALA A 148 8.34 1.41 -7.22
CA ALA A 148 7.36 0.32 -7.25
C ALA A 148 7.40 -0.45 -8.58
N ASP A 149 7.22 -1.78 -8.53
CA ASP A 149 6.91 -2.58 -9.72
C ASP A 149 5.42 -2.47 -10.09
N ILE A 150 4.57 -2.29 -9.07
CA ILE A 150 3.12 -2.06 -9.20
C ILE A 150 2.74 -0.90 -8.30
N LEU A 151 2.07 0.10 -8.87
CA LEU A 151 1.57 1.28 -8.17
C LEU A 151 0.05 1.41 -8.36
N THR A 152 -0.70 1.63 -7.26
CA THR A 152 -2.18 1.68 -7.29
C THR A 152 -2.74 3.00 -6.72
N PRO A 153 -2.36 4.16 -7.25
CA PRO A 153 -2.82 5.44 -6.74
C PRO A 153 -4.26 5.73 -7.16
N ASN A 154 -5.03 6.38 -6.29
CA ASN A 154 -6.21 7.11 -6.73
C ASN A 154 -5.79 8.42 -7.45
N LEU A 155 -6.76 9.14 -8.00
CA LEU A 155 -6.48 10.34 -8.79
C LEU A 155 -5.77 11.46 -7.98
N THR A 156 -6.16 11.64 -6.73
CA THR A 156 -5.55 12.63 -5.83
C THR A 156 -4.10 12.28 -5.52
N GLU A 157 -3.84 11.01 -5.22
CA GLU A 157 -2.49 10.49 -4.96
C GLU A 157 -1.60 10.58 -6.21
N ALA A 158 -2.15 10.25 -7.39
CA ALA A 158 -1.45 10.38 -8.65
C ALA A 158 -0.98 11.82 -8.90
N ALA A 159 -1.85 12.81 -8.64
CA ALA A 159 -1.48 14.23 -8.77
C ALA A 159 -0.38 14.63 -7.78
N ILE A 160 -0.47 14.19 -6.52
CA ILE A 160 0.57 14.46 -5.51
C ILE A 160 1.92 13.89 -5.96
N ILE A 161 1.95 12.63 -6.39
CA ILE A 161 3.18 11.97 -6.86
C ILE A 161 3.75 12.68 -8.09
N LEU A 162 2.89 13.19 -8.99
CA LEU A 162 3.30 13.93 -10.16
C LEU A 162 3.72 15.39 -9.86
N GLY A 163 3.38 15.92 -8.68
CA GLY A 163 3.58 17.32 -8.33
C GLY A 163 2.61 18.25 -9.07
N GLU A 164 1.45 17.74 -9.44
CA GLU A 164 0.39 18.47 -10.13
C GLU A 164 -0.62 19.08 -9.15
N PRO A 165 -1.31 20.18 -9.53
CA PRO A 165 -2.35 20.75 -8.67
C PRO A 165 -3.47 19.74 -8.41
N ILE A 166 -3.90 19.67 -7.16
CA ILE A 166 -5.06 18.86 -6.75
C ILE A 166 -6.32 19.69 -7.03
N GLY A 167 -7.29 19.12 -7.76
CA GLY A 167 -8.59 19.77 -7.97
C GLY A 167 -9.46 19.71 -6.73
N ASP A 168 -10.16 20.80 -6.42
CA ASP A 168 -10.97 20.96 -5.19
C ASP A 168 -12.12 19.95 -5.03
N ASP A 169 -12.56 19.30 -6.14
CA ASP A 169 -13.70 18.38 -6.18
C ASP A 169 -13.39 17.07 -6.93
N TRP A 170 -12.16 16.57 -6.83
CA TRP A 170 -11.78 15.34 -7.53
C TRP A 170 -12.41 14.08 -6.90
N CYS A 171 -13.69 13.89 -7.20
CA CYS A 171 -14.43 12.67 -6.84
C CYS A 171 -14.17 11.48 -7.78
N GLY A 172 -13.14 11.55 -8.62
CA GLY A 172 -12.68 10.42 -9.45
C GLY A 172 -13.54 10.11 -10.69
N THR A 173 -14.61 10.89 -10.95
CA THR A 173 -15.54 10.63 -12.08
C THR A 173 -15.39 11.61 -13.24
N ASP A 174 -14.59 12.66 -13.10
CA ASP A 174 -14.60 13.80 -14.02
C ASP A 174 -13.34 13.98 -14.87
N ILE A 175 -12.41 13.02 -14.87
CA ILE A 175 -11.28 13.06 -15.80
C ILE A 175 -11.61 12.30 -17.09
N SER A 176 -11.15 12.82 -18.22
CA SER A 176 -11.26 12.10 -19.50
C SER A 176 -10.29 10.92 -19.54
N ASP A 177 -10.62 9.90 -20.36
CA ASP A 177 -9.72 8.77 -20.62
C ASP A 177 -8.34 9.22 -21.10
N ALA A 178 -8.27 10.31 -21.88
CA ALA A 178 -7.02 10.88 -22.37
C ALA A 178 -6.17 11.46 -21.24
N GLU A 179 -6.79 12.11 -20.25
CA GLU A 179 -6.10 12.65 -19.09
C GLU A 179 -5.63 11.53 -18.15
N ALA A 180 -6.47 10.52 -17.92
CA ALA A 180 -6.08 9.34 -17.16
C ALA A 180 -4.86 8.63 -17.79
N ALA A 181 -4.88 8.44 -19.11
CA ALA A 181 -3.76 7.85 -19.84
C ALA A 181 -2.48 8.70 -19.70
N ARG A 182 -2.59 10.03 -19.83
CA ARG A 182 -1.46 10.95 -19.62
C ARG A 182 -0.83 10.79 -18.22
N MET A 183 -1.67 10.74 -17.18
CA MET A 183 -1.19 10.59 -15.80
C MET A 183 -0.51 9.24 -15.59
N ILE A 184 -1.09 8.16 -16.14
CA ILE A 184 -0.48 6.82 -16.09
C ILE A 184 0.89 6.82 -16.77
N ASP A 185 0.99 7.37 -17.99
CA ASP A 185 2.26 7.47 -18.71
C ASP A 185 3.30 8.29 -17.94
N ALA A 186 2.87 9.38 -17.29
CA ALA A 186 3.74 10.22 -16.47
C ALA A 186 4.22 9.50 -15.20
N LEU A 187 3.37 8.70 -14.55
CA LEU A 187 3.74 7.86 -13.40
C LEU A 187 4.74 6.77 -13.80
N VAL A 188 4.48 6.07 -14.91
CA VAL A 188 5.41 5.06 -15.46
C VAL A 188 6.76 5.68 -15.81
N ALA A 189 6.80 6.92 -16.30
CA ALA A 189 8.06 7.61 -16.62
C ALA A 189 8.85 8.03 -15.37
N LYS A 190 8.25 8.07 -14.20
CA LYS A 190 8.93 8.39 -12.93
C LYS A 190 9.65 7.18 -12.30
N GLY A 191 9.32 5.98 -12.67
CA GLY A 191 9.87 4.73 -12.14
C GLY A 191 8.98 3.56 -12.37
#